data_d1e610d4d38b2c76df77d4b230931e1d
#
_entry.id   d1e610d4d38b2c76df77d4b230931e1d
#
_cell.length_a   1.000
_cell.length_b   1.000
_cell.length_c   1.000
_cell.angle_alpha   90.00
_cell.angle_beta   90.00
_cell.angle_gamma   90.00
#
_symmetry.space_group_name_H-M   'P 1'
#
loop_
_entity.id
_entity.type
_entity.pdbx_description
1 polymer ?
#
loop_
_entity_poly.entity_id
_entity_poly.type
_entity_poly.pdbx_seq_one_letter_code
_entity_poly.pdbx_strand_id
1 'polypeptide(L)'
;MHVRCHFFGPLREVVGKKTVEREVAPKTTVDYLLTTVADDHPGLEDLLFENEELRESMTVTRNGTHVIYQNGPDTELETDDDIRVTPSIQGG
;
A
#
# COMPACT_ATOMS: atom_id res chain seq x y z
N MET A 1 -3.20 15.41 -5.30
CA MET A 1 -1.93 14.74 -5.73
C MET A 1 -2.28 13.43 -6.41
N HIS A 2 -1.55 13.10 -7.44
CA HIS A 2 -1.70 11.83 -8.13
C HIS A 2 -0.66 10.84 -7.64
N VAL A 3 -1.08 9.64 -7.24
CA VAL A 3 -0.16 8.60 -6.80
C VAL A 3 -0.55 7.27 -7.43
N ARG A 4 0.41 6.34 -7.51
CA ARG A 4 0.20 5.01 -8.08
C ARG A 4 0.54 3.94 -7.04
N CYS A 5 -0.33 2.92 -6.96
CA CYS A 5 -0.10 1.74 -6.14
C CYS A 5 0.07 0.54 -7.04
N HIS A 6 1.13 -0.20 -6.84
CA HIS A 6 1.40 -1.43 -7.58
C HIS A 6 1.24 -2.62 -6.63
N PHE A 7 0.45 -3.60 -7.03
CA PHE A 7 0.16 -4.78 -6.22
C PHE A 7 0.75 -6.03 -6.85
N PHE A 8 1.24 -6.93 -6.02
CA PHE A 8 1.92 -8.15 -6.45
C PHE A 8 1.35 -9.38 -5.76
N GLY A 9 1.50 -10.54 -6.41
CA GLY A 9 1.07 -11.82 -5.85
C GLY A 9 -0.41 -11.88 -5.56
N PRO A 10 -0.81 -12.45 -4.40
CA PRO A 10 -2.22 -12.58 -4.05
C PRO A 10 -2.96 -11.25 -4.00
N LEU A 11 -2.25 -10.17 -3.72
CA LEU A 11 -2.86 -8.83 -3.69
C LEU A 11 -3.34 -8.42 -5.07
N ARG A 12 -2.54 -8.71 -6.09
CA ARG A 12 -2.91 -8.39 -7.47
C ARG A 12 -4.18 -9.15 -7.89
N GLU A 13 -4.30 -10.40 -7.46
CA GLU A 13 -5.47 -11.20 -7.80
C GLU A 13 -6.74 -10.61 -7.20
N VAL A 14 -6.67 -10.13 -5.97
CA VAL A 14 -7.81 -9.50 -5.30
C VAL A 14 -8.17 -8.17 -5.95
N VAL A 15 -7.17 -7.36 -6.27
CA VAL A 15 -7.38 -6.04 -6.90
C VAL A 15 -7.83 -6.18 -8.35
N GLY A 16 -7.35 -7.21 -9.04
CA GLY A 16 -7.72 -7.46 -10.44
C GLY A 16 -6.88 -6.71 -11.45
N LYS A 17 -5.86 -5.98 -11.02
CA LYS A 17 -4.93 -5.27 -11.89
C LYS A 17 -3.63 -4.98 -11.16
N LYS A 18 -2.58 -4.73 -11.94
CA LYS A 18 -1.25 -4.48 -11.39
C LYS A 18 -1.12 -3.14 -10.69
N THR A 19 -1.79 -2.13 -11.20
CA THR A 19 -1.61 -0.76 -10.78
C THR A 19 -2.95 -0.09 -10.57
N VAL A 20 -3.09 0.60 -9.46
CA VAL A 20 -4.25 1.43 -9.14
C VAL A 20 -3.74 2.86 -9.01
N GLU A 21 -4.36 3.79 -9.74
CA GLU A 21 -4.03 5.20 -9.65
C GLU A 21 -5.08 5.91 -8.81
N ARG A 22 -4.63 6.86 -7.99
CA ARG A 22 -5.51 7.60 -7.09
C ARG A 22 -5.15 9.07 -7.06
N GLU A 23 -6.18 9.91 -6.99
CA GLU A 23 -6.03 11.30 -6.62
C GLU A 23 -6.29 11.40 -5.12
N VAL A 24 -5.35 11.96 -4.39
CA VAL A 24 -5.45 12.08 -2.93
C VAL A 24 -5.13 13.51 -2.48
N ALA A 25 -5.60 13.86 -1.31
CA ALA A 25 -5.35 15.17 -0.74
C ALA A 25 -3.87 15.30 -0.29
N PRO A 26 -3.35 16.51 -0.23
CA PRO A 26 -2.02 16.73 0.36
C PRO A 26 -1.96 16.17 1.77
N LYS A 27 -0.80 15.64 2.16
CA LYS A 27 -0.55 15.03 3.47
C LYS A 27 -1.23 13.68 3.68
N THR A 28 -1.80 13.09 2.64
CA THR A 28 -2.31 11.73 2.72
C THR A 28 -1.16 10.78 3.05
N THR A 29 -1.41 9.87 3.99
CA THR A 29 -0.39 8.89 4.40
C THR A 29 -0.52 7.59 3.61
N VAL A 30 0.52 6.76 3.68
CA VAL A 30 0.51 5.41 3.11
C VAL A 30 -0.67 4.62 3.67
N ASP A 31 -0.88 4.68 4.99
CA ASP A 31 -1.96 3.97 5.65
C ASP A 31 -3.34 4.37 5.10
N TYR A 32 -3.57 5.67 4.98
CA TYR A 32 -4.84 6.16 4.47
C TYR A 32 -5.07 5.75 3.02
N LEU A 33 -4.03 5.86 2.19
CA LEU A 33 -4.11 5.46 0.79
C LEU A 33 -4.50 3.98 0.68
N LEU A 34 -3.80 3.11 1.40
CA LEU A 34 -4.08 1.67 1.34
C LEU A 34 -5.46 1.34 1.90
N THR A 35 -5.92 2.06 2.91
CA THR A 35 -7.26 1.90 3.44
C THR A 35 -8.32 2.23 2.39
N THR A 36 -8.13 3.33 1.64
CA THR A 36 -9.10 3.70 0.60
C THR A 36 -9.12 2.70 -0.55
N VAL A 37 -7.96 2.17 -0.92
CA VAL A 37 -7.91 1.15 -1.98
C VAL A 37 -8.58 -0.13 -1.49
N ALA A 38 -8.36 -0.51 -0.23
CA ALA A 38 -8.98 -1.70 0.35
C ALA A 38 -10.51 -1.57 0.40
N ASP A 39 -11.02 -0.37 0.64
CA ASP A 39 -12.47 -0.14 0.66
C ASP A 39 -13.11 -0.44 -0.70
N ASP A 40 -12.37 -0.26 -1.78
CA ASP A 40 -12.88 -0.49 -3.13
C ASP A 40 -12.67 -1.93 -3.62
N HIS A 41 -11.94 -2.73 -2.86
CA HIS A 41 -11.60 -4.10 -3.28
C HIS A 41 -11.87 -5.08 -2.14
N PRO A 42 -13.06 -5.69 -2.11
CA PRO A 42 -13.40 -6.67 -1.06
C PRO A 42 -12.35 -7.77 -0.95
N GLY A 43 -11.93 -8.07 0.26
CA GLY A 43 -10.90 -9.07 0.51
C GLY A 43 -9.50 -8.49 0.65
N LEU A 44 -9.26 -7.28 0.15
CA LEU A 44 -7.93 -6.69 0.25
C LEU A 44 -7.60 -6.26 1.67
N GLU A 45 -8.60 -5.77 2.40
CA GLU A 45 -8.40 -5.33 3.77
C GLU A 45 -7.83 -6.44 4.64
N ASP A 46 -8.38 -7.64 4.53
CA ASP A 46 -7.92 -8.78 5.33
C ASP A 46 -6.49 -9.19 5.01
N LEU A 47 -6.04 -8.93 3.79
CA LEU A 47 -4.68 -9.24 3.38
C LEU A 47 -3.69 -8.18 3.85
N LEU A 48 -4.11 -6.92 3.88
CA LEU A 48 -3.22 -5.80 4.21
C LEU A 48 -3.18 -5.49 5.70
N PHE A 49 -4.30 -5.63 6.40
CA PHE A 49 -4.43 -5.14 7.77
C PHE A 49 -4.83 -6.22 8.75
N GLU A 50 -4.37 -6.05 9.99
CA GLU A 50 -4.77 -6.85 11.12
C GLU A 50 -4.96 -5.91 12.30
N ASN A 51 -6.14 -5.96 12.93
CA ASN A 51 -6.47 -5.04 14.03
C ASN A 51 -6.26 -3.57 13.64
N GLU A 52 -6.68 -3.23 12.41
CA GLU A 52 -6.59 -1.90 11.85
C GLU A 52 -5.16 -1.41 11.60
N GLU A 53 -4.17 -2.28 11.72
CA GLU A 53 -2.77 -1.95 11.45
C GLU A 53 -2.26 -2.74 10.25
N LEU A 54 -1.38 -2.12 9.48
CA LEU A 54 -0.75 -2.77 8.33
C LEU A 54 0.04 -3.98 8.82
N ARG A 55 -0.20 -5.14 8.18
CA ARG A 55 0.46 -6.39 8.58
C ARG A 55 1.96 -6.30 8.37
N GLU A 56 2.73 -6.83 9.33
CA GLU A 56 4.18 -6.92 9.20
C GLU A 56 4.60 -7.81 8.04
N SER A 57 3.72 -8.73 7.63
CA SER A 57 3.99 -9.60 6.49
C SER A 57 3.88 -8.89 5.14
N MET A 58 3.53 -7.62 5.13
CA MET A 58 3.48 -6.82 3.92
C MET A 58 4.66 -5.87 3.85
N THR A 59 5.32 -5.85 2.70
CA THR A 59 6.38 -4.88 2.44
C THR A 59 5.81 -3.77 1.58
N VAL A 60 5.90 -2.55 2.08
CA VAL A 60 5.44 -1.37 1.35
C VAL A 60 6.63 -0.49 1.07
N THR A 61 6.85 -0.18 -0.21
CA THR A 61 7.91 0.76 -0.58
C THR A 61 7.32 2.01 -1.20
N ARG A 62 8.00 3.12 -0.97
CA ARG A 62 7.68 4.40 -1.60
C ARG A 62 8.88 4.78 -2.45
N ASN A 63 8.70 4.82 -3.76
CA ASN A 63 9.77 5.12 -4.71
C ASN A 63 11.02 4.26 -4.48
N GLY A 64 10.80 2.98 -4.17
CA GLY A 64 11.88 2.03 -3.99
C GLY A 64 12.43 1.91 -2.58
N THR A 65 12.03 2.76 -1.65
CA THR A 65 12.50 2.71 -0.26
C THR A 65 11.39 2.16 0.64
N HIS A 66 11.71 1.16 1.43
CA HIS A 66 10.75 0.59 2.38
C HIS A 66 10.32 1.66 3.36
N VAL A 67 9.01 1.84 3.51
CA VAL A 67 8.47 2.92 4.35
C VAL A 67 8.87 2.78 5.82
N ILE A 68 9.25 1.59 6.25
CA ILE A 68 9.76 1.38 7.62
C ILE A 68 10.98 2.27 7.92
N TYR A 69 11.73 2.64 6.88
CA TYR A 69 12.87 3.53 7.03
C TYR A 69 12.49 5.01 6.93
N GLN A 70 11.22 5.28 6.80
CA GLN A 70 10.64 6.63 6.78
C GLN A 70 9.78 6.75 8.03
N ASN A 71 8.49 6.98 7.88
CA ASN A 71 7.57 7.06 9.02
C ASN A 71 6.59 5.89 9.06
N GLY A 72 6.95 4.75 8.42
CA GLY A 72 6.07 3.60 8.37
C GLY A 72 4.72 3.92 7.73
N PRO A 73 3.62 3.43 8.31
CA PRO A 73 2.29 3.72 7.76
C PRO A 73 1.94 5.21 7.76
N ASP A 74 2.58 6.00 8.60
CA ASP A 74 2.34 7.44 8.69
C ASP A 74 3.18 8.26 7.72
N THR A 75 3.90 7.58 6.82
CA THR A 75 4.68 8.26 5.77
C THR A 75 3.74 9.08 4.89
N GLU A 76 3.98 10.37 4.79
CA GLU A 76 3.19 11.24 3.92
C GLU A 76 3.60 11.07 2.47
N LEU A 77 2.61 11.10 1.59
CA LEU A 77 2.82 10.93 0.16
C LEU A 77 3.08 12.27 -0.51
N GLU A 78 3.75 12.21 -1.64
CA GLU A 78 3.97 13.37 -2.51
C GLU A 78 3.45 13.05 -3.90
N THR A 79 3.24 14.08 -4.71
CA THR A 79 2.71 13.88 -6.06
C THR A 79 3.64 12.99 -6.87
N ASP A 80 3.03 12.14 -7.70
CA ASP A 80 3.73 11.16 -8.54
C ASP A 80 4.48 10.06 -7.79
N ASP A 81 4.19 9.87 -6.50
CA ASP A 81 4.77 8.76 -5.76
C ASP A 81 4.33 7.41 -6.31
N ASP A 82 5.26 6.47 -6.33
CA ASP A 82 5.01 5.07 -6.65
C ASP A 82 5.06 4.26 -5.35
N ILE A 83 3.92 3.67 -5.00
CA ILE A 83 3.82 2.79 -3.83
C ILE A 83 3.74 1.35 -4.34
N ARG A 84 4.59 0.48 -3.82
CA ARG A 84 4.57 -0.94 -4.15
C ARG A 84 4.25 -1.73 -2.90
N VAL A 85 3.33 -2.67 -3.03
CA VAL A 85 2.91 -3.51 -1.91
C VAL A 85 3.12 -4.96 -2.30
N THR A 86 3.97 -5.65 -1.55
CA THR A 86 4.25 -7.07 -1.80
C THR A 86 4.16 -7.84 -0.49
N PRO A 87 3.71 -9.10 -0.53
CA PRO A 87 3.85 -9.96 0.65
C PRO A 87 5.34 -10.14 0.93
N SER A 88 5.72 -10.00 2.19
CA SER A 88 7.11 -10.23 2.59
C SER A 88 7.42 -11.71 2.47
N ILE A 89 8.57 -12.02 1.89
CA ILE A 89 9.05 -13.40 1.89
C ILE A 89 9.67 -13.62 3.26
N GLN A 90 9.00 -14.47 4.04
CA GLN A 90 9.58 -14.88 5.32
C GLN A 90 10.68 -15.86 4.98
N GLY A 91 11.89 -15.43 5.09
CA GLY A 91 13.06 -16.17 4.67
C GLY A 91 13.37 -17.40 5.50
N GLY A 92 12.39 -18.13 5.62
CA GLY A 92 12.62 -19.37 6.37
C GLY A 92 12.19 -19.33 7.64
#